data_76ba0d03bd6e92c83c4bf9def59af708
#
_entry.id   76ba0d03bd6e92c83c4bf9def59af708
#
_cell.length_a   1.000
_cell.length_b   1.000
_cell.length_c   1.000
_cell.angle_alpha   90.00
_cell.angle_beta   90.00
_cell.angle_gamma   90.00
#
_symmetry.space_group_name_H-M   'P 1'
#
loop_
_entity.id
_entity.type
_entity.pdbx_description
1 polymer ?
#
loop_
_entity_poly.entity_id
_entity_poly.type
_entity_poly.pdbx_seq_one_letter_code
_entity_poly.pdbx_strand_id
1 'polypeptide(L)'
;MGKRFFKKPPPLFAAEPFEGLLYRVYTPNVPDGEKVPLVLFLHGSGERGDDNKSQLKNAIKKVVHRKGNSPFMQAVVLAPQCPRDCYWTNIERPGAYLLSETTETETLKRVAKLVQSYRKQDFIDENRVYVVGLSMGGFATWELVARYPELFAAAVPICGGGPIDRAETLKEIPVYAFHGRQDPIVPYCASADTVRAIRAAGGRSVFFKTYERGRHNIWDKAITFSGDERNPALGEWLFTQRKNEK
;
A
#
# COMPACT_ATOMS: atom_id res chain seq x y z
N MET A 1 8.31 -16.98 47.50
CA MET A 1 7.65 -17.18 46.19
C MET A 1 7.68 -15.87 45.42
N GLY A 2 8.65 -15.68 44.53
CA GLY A 2 8.80 -14.45 43.75
C GLY A 2 7.74 -14.38 42.64
N LYS A 3 6.95 -13.31 42.62
CA LYS A 3 6.02 -12.99 41.52
C LYS A 3 6.83 -12.81 40.24
N ARG A 4 6.78 -13.77 39.31
CA ARG A 4 7.27 -13.59 37.93
C ARG A 4 6.41 -12.48 37.30
N PHE A 5 6.97 -11.28 37.17
CA PHE A 5 6.40 -10.24 36.33
C PHE A 5 6.51 -10.72 34.87
N PHE A 6 5.40 -11.18 34.31
CA PHE A 6 5.30 -11.40 32.88
C PHE A 6 5.44 -10.04 32.21
N LYS A 7 6.62 -9.73 31.66
CA LYS A 7 6.77 -8.58 30.76
C LYS A 7 5.74 -8.72 29.64
N LYS A 8 4.93 -7.66 29.44
CA LYS A 8 4.03 -7.64 28.26
C LYS A 8 4.88 -7.91 27.02
N PRO A 9 4.43 -8.77 26.10
CA PRO A 9 5.15 -8.99 24.86
C PRO A 9 5.34 -7.63 24.15
N PRO A 10 6.46 -7.42 23.46
CA PRO A 10 6.72 -6.15 22.75
C PRO A 10 5.55 -5.84 21.79
N PRO A 11 5.29 -4.57 21.49
CA PRO A 11 4.27 -4.19 20.53
C PRO A 11 4.57 -4.85 19.18
N LEU A 12 3.53 -5.28 18.47
CA LEU A 12 3.67 -5.93 17.18
C LEU A 12 4.32 -5.00 16.13
N PHE A 13 4.09 -3.69 16.28
CA PHE A 13 4.71 -2.63 15.48
C PHE A 13 5.58 -1.76 16.36
N ALA A 14 6.87 -1.63 16.05
CA ALA A 14 7.74 -0.62 16.63
C ALA A 14 7.37 0.79 16.15
N ALA A 15 7.66 1.80 16.95
CA ALA A 15 7.44 3.22 16.63
C ALA A 15 8.77 3.88 16.28
N GLU A 16 8.85 4.47 15.09
CA GLU A 16 10.08 5.09 14.59
C GLU A 16 9.78 6.46 13.95
N PRO A 17 10.74 7.39 13.93
CA PRO A 17 10.73 8.59 13.11
C PRO A 17 11.70 8.45 11.92
N PHE A 18 11.36 9.11 10.81
CA PHE A 18 12.24 9.23 9.65
C PHE A 18 12.08 10.60 8.98
N GLU A 19 13.09 11.45 9.04
CA GLU A 19 13.06 12.82 8.49
C GLU A 19 11.79 13.61 8.87
N GLY A 20 11.33 13.48 10.13
CA GLY A 20 10.10 14.10 10.64
C GLY A 20 8.80 13.39 10.26
N LEU A 21 8.85 12.29 9.50
CA LEU A 21 7.71 11.42 9.24
C LEU A 21 7.62 10.37 10.35
N LEU A 22 6.50 10.31 11.05
CA LEU A 22 6.22 9.26 12.03
C LEU A 22 5.78 8.00 11.30
N TYR A 23 6.33 6.84 11.67
CA TYR A 23 5.87 5.57 11.11
C TYR A 23 5.91 4.44 12.14
N ARG A 24 5.21 3.38 11.83
CA ARG A 24 5.24 2.12 12.53
C ARG A 24 5.83 1.06 11.64
N VAL A 25 6.64 0.19 12.21
CA VAL A 25 7.25 -0.93 11.48
C VAL A 25 6.96 -2.25 12.19
N TYR A 26 6.52 -3.22 11.41
CA TYR A 26 6.53 -4.64 11.77
C TYR A 26 7.70 -5.30 11.06
N THR A 27 8.50 -6.06 11.82
CA THR A 27 9.59 -6.88 11.27
C THR A 27 9.32 -8.33 11.63
N PRO A 28 9.26 -9.25 10.65
CA PRO A 28 9.12 -10.68 10.93
C PRO A 28 10.41 -11.22 11.57
N ASN A 29 10.35 -12.45 12.05
CA ASN A 29 11.60 -13.17 12.36
C ASN A 29 12.28 -13.53 11.03
N VAL A 30 13.47 -12.99 10.80
CA VAL A 30 14.27 -13.24 9.59
C VAL A 30 15.42 -14.16 9.97
N PRO A 31 15.48 -15.38 9.43
CA PRO A 31 16.65 -16.25 9.63
C PRO A 31 17.91 -15.63 9.05
N ASP A 32 19.06 -15.96 9.64
CA ASP A 32 20.36 -15.45 9.20
C ASP A 32 20.61 -15.77 7.71
N GLY A 33 20.97 -14.75 6.96
CA GLY A 33 21.25 -14.87 5.52
C GLY A 33 20.01 -14.88 4.61
N GLU A 34 18.80 -14.89 5.15
CA GLU A 34 17.57 -14.80 4.35
C GLU A 34 17.16 -13.35 4.12
N LYS A 35 16.42 -13.14 3.02
CA LYS A 35 15.83 -11.83 2.69
C LYS A 35 14.31 -11.92 2.64
N VAL A 36 13.66 -10.91 3.18
CA VAL A 36 12.19 -10.83 3.24
C VAL A 36 11.64 -9.68 2.39
N PRO A 37 10.38 -9.78 1.92
CA PRO A 37 9.73 -8.69 1.20
C PRO A 37 9.52 -7.46 2.09
N LEU A 38 9.36 -6.31 1.43
CA LEU A 38 8.96 -5.04 2.05
C LEU A 38 7.57 -4.64 1.55
N VAL A 39 6.67 -4.30 2.48
CA VAL A 39 5.33 -3.76 2.17
C VAL A 39 5.20 -2.37 2.77
N LEU A 40 4.96 -1.39 1.94
CA LEU A 40 4.50 -0.07 2.35
C LEU A 40 2.98 -0.08 2.46
N PHE A 41 2.42 0.28 3.62
CA PHE A 41 0.99 0.39 3.83
C PHE A 41 0.56 1.83 4.09
N LEU A 42 -0.29 2.39 3.22
CA LEU A 42 -0.75 3.77 3.28
C LEU A 42 -2.23 3.86 3.71
N HIS A 43 -2.46 4.51 4.82
CA HIS A 43 -3.77 4.69 5.43
C HIS A 43 -4.65 5.74 4.70
N GLY A 44 -5.93 5.78 5.02
CA GLY A 44 -6.88 6.76 4.52
C GLY A 44 -6.84 8.10 5.28
N SER A 45 -7.67 9.05 4.87
CA SER A 45 -7.68 10.41 5.44
C SER A 45 -8.05 10.46 6.93
N GLY A 46 -8.84 9.50 7.41
CA GLY A 46 -9.28 9.43 8.81
C GLY A 46 -8.19 9.05 9.83
N GLU A 47 -7.04 8.55 9.37
CA GLU A 47 -5.92 8.13 10.21
C GLU A 47 -4.76 9.15 10.24
N ARG A 48 -4.93 10.31 9.60
CA ARG A 48 -3.97 11.43 9.68
C ARG A 48 -3.78 11.88 11.13
N GLY A 49 -2.59 12.30 11.46
CA GLY A 49 -2.29 12.76 12.81
C GLY A 49 -0.82 12.78 13.14
N ASP A 50 -0.55 12.91 14.43
CA ASP A 50 0.76 13.03 15.03
C ASP A 50 0.95 12.08 16.23
N ASP A 51 0.00 11.15 16.42
CA ASP A 51 -0.01 10.22 17.54
C ASP A 51 0.80 8.94 17.29
N ASN A 52 1.27 8.75 16.07
CA ASN A 52 1.94 7.53 15.61
C ASN A 52 1.19 6.23 15.99
N LYS A 53 -0.16 6.26 15.99
CA LYS A 53 -1.03 5.13 16.39
C LYS A 53 -2.22 4.98 15.47
N SER A 54 -2.81 6.09 15.01
CA SER A 54 -4.05 6.08 14.25
C SER A 54 -3.91 5.36 12.91
N GLN A 55 -2.74 5.38 12.26
CA GLN A 55 -2.45 4.64 11.03
C GLN A 55 -2.55 3.12 11.20
N LEU A 56 -2.54 2.60 12.43
CA LEU A 56 -2.74 1.18 12.72
C LEU A 56 -4.21 0.77 12.88
N LYS A 57 -5.14 1.66 12.60
CA LYS A 57 -6.58 1.34 12.52
C LYS A 57 -6.90 0.64 11.18
N ASN A 58 -8.13 0.23 11.01
CA ASN A 58 -8.65 -0.34 9.75
C ASN A 58 -7.88 -1.56 9.21
N ALA A 59 -7.73 -1.65 7.90
CA ALA A 59 -7.23 -2.82 7.17
C ALA A 59 -5.87 -3.37 7.65
N ILE A 60 -4.97 -2.53 8.13
CA ILE A 60 -3.65 -2.97 8.58
C ILE A 60 -3.71 -4.02 9.71
N LYS A 61 -4.78 -4.03 10.51
CA LYS A 61 -5.02 -5.07 11.52
C LYS A 61 -5.25 -6.46 10.91
N LYS A 62 -5.62 -6.51 9.62
CA LYS A 62 -5.74 -7.75 8.84
C LYS A 62 -4.43 -8.12 8.15
N VAL A 63 -3.59 -7.12 7.89
CA VAL A 63 -2.25 -7.30 7.30
C VAL A 63 -1.34 -7.99 8.30
N VAL A 64 -1.25 -7.45 9.52
CA VAL A 64 -0.38 -7.98 10.58
C VAL A 64 -1.18 -8.22 11.86
N HIS A 65 -1.25 -9.47 12.32
CA HIS A 65 -1.94 -9.84 13.56
C HIS A 65 -1.35 -11.08 14.23
N ARG A 66 -1.37 -11.13 15.58
CA ARG A 66 -0.69 -12.17 16.38
C ARG A 66 -1.25 -13.60 16.24
N LYS A 67 -2.50 -13.75 15.79
CA LYS A 67 -3.22 -15.03 15.78
C LYS A 67 -3.59 -15.48 14.37
N GLY A 68 -2.71 -15.37 13.40
CA GLY A 68 -3.11 -15.74 12.06
C GLY A 68 -1.97 -15.98 11.10
N ASN A 69 -2.32 -16.64 10.02
CA ASN A 69 -1.43 -16.95 8.91
C ASN A 69 -1.60 -15.93 7.78
N SER A 70 -1.62 -14.62 8.11
CA SER A 70 -1.62 -13.61 7.05
C SER A 70 -0.33 -13.74 6.25
N PRO A 71 -0.40 -13.82 4.91
CA PRO A 71 0.80 -13.88 4.07
C PRO A 71 1.68 -12.64 4.23
N PHE A 72 1.13 -11.53 4.68
CA PHE A 72 1.88 -10.31 4.97
C PHE A 72 2.82 -10.46 6.20
N MET A 73 2.61 -11.44 7.07
CA MET A 73 3.45 -11.68 8.24
C MET A 73 4.87 -12.16 7.88
N GLN A 74 5.12 -12.54 6.63
CA GLN A 74 6.46 -12.88 6.13
C GLN A 74 7.25 -11.66 5.63
N ALA A 75 6.66 -10.47 5.64
CA ALA A 75 7.26 -9.24 5.11
C ALA A 75 7.52 -8.21 6.21
N VAL A 76 8.50 -7.34 6.02
CA VAL A 76 8.55 -6.08 6.77
C VAL A 76 7.39 -5.20 6.30
N VAL A 77 6.64 -4.64 7.25
CA VAL A 77 5.51 -3.75 6.93
C VAL A 77 5.77 -2.36 7.50
N LEU A 78 5.90 -1.38 6.63
CA LEU A 78 6.00 0.04 6.98
C LEU A 78 4.62 0.70 6.94
N ALA A 79 4.24 1.36 8.01
CA ALA A 79 2.99 2.10 8.12
C ALA A 79 3.27 3.55 8.55
N PRO A 80 3.62 4.45 7.62
CA PRO A 80 3.80 5.86 7.93
C PRO A 80 2.46 6.51 8.27
N GLN A 81 2.51 7.59 9.08
CA GLN A 81 1.36 8.43 9.38
C GLN A 81 1.48 9.75 8.63
N CYS A 82 0.50 10.06 7.79
CA CYS A 82 0.37 11.38 7.18
C CYS A 82 0.05 12.40 8.26
N PRO A 83 0.76 13.53 8.34
CA PRO A 83 0.47 14.58 9.32
C PRO A 83 -0.97 15.09 9.22
N ARG A 84 -1.48 15.64 10.32
CA ARG A 84 -2.88 16.05 10.46
C ARG A 84 -3.35 17.00 9.35
N ASP A 85 -2.52 18.00 9.04
CA ASP A 85 -2.85 19.08 8.10
C ASP A 85 -2.28 18.84 6.70
N CYS A 86 -1.82 17.59 6.43
CA CYS A 86 -1.26 17.18 5.15
C CYS A 86 -2.13 16.13 4.48
N TYR A 87 -1.86 15.94 3.19
CA TYR A 87 -2.36 14.81 2.40
C TYR A 87 -1.18 14.06 1.79
N TRP A 88 -1.40 12.80 1.40
CA TRP A 88 -0.38 12.07 0.65
C TRP A 88 -0.13 12.68 -0.73
N THR A 89 -1.20 13.17 -1.37
CA THR A 89 -1.20 13.66 -2.75
C THR A 89 -1.89 15.03 -2.85
N ASN A 90 -1.53 15.86 -3.82
CA ASN A 90 -2.14 17.17 -4.11
C ASN A 90 -3.28 17.05 -5.14
N ILE A 91 -4.22 16.13 -4.94
CA ILE A 91 -5.36 15.92 -5.83
C ILE A 91 -6.54 16.77 -5.32
N GLU A 92 -7.00 17.71 -6.12
CA GLU A 92 -8.09 18.62 -5.75
C GLU A 92 -9.44 17.91 -5.66
N ARG A 93 -9.70 16.94 -6.54
CA ARG A 93 -10.98 16.22 -6.62
C ARG A 93 -10.75 14.72 -6.71
N PRO A 94 -11.54 13.90 -6.00
CA PRO A 94 -11.42 12.46 -6.08
C PRO A 94 -11.86 11.95 -7.46
N GLY A 95 -10.91 11.53 -8.28
CA GLY A 95 -11.10 11.03 -9.64
C GLY A 95 -9.81 10.45 -10.19
N ALA A 96 -9.79 10.04 -11.47
CA ALA A 96 -8.56 9.92 -12.22
C ALA A 96 -8.03 11.33 -12.50
N TYR A 97 -6.72 11.50 -12.59
CA TYR A 97 -6.08 12.82 -12.70
C TYR A 97 -4.89 12.81 -13.67
N LEU A 98 -4.26 13.98 -13.87
CA LEU A 98 -3.04 14.14 -14.64
C LEU A 98 -1.87 14.39 -13.69
N LEU A 99 -0.84 13.53 -13.73
CA LEU A 99 0.35 13.69 -12.91
C LEU A 99 1.18 14.92 -13.33
N SER A 100 1.14 15.25 -14.61
CA SER A 100 1.77 16.45 -15.17
C SER A 100 1.24 17.76 -14.58
N GLU A 101 0.01 17.74 -14.03
CA GLU A 101 -0.64 18.88 -13.38
C GLU A 101 -0.60 18.78 -11.84
N THR A 102 0.00 17.71 -11.30
CA THR A 102 -0.01 17.42 -9.86
C THR A 102 1.39 17.54 -9.27
N THR A 103 1.59 18.51 -8.39
CA THR A 103 2.84 18.65 -7.64
C THR A 103 2.94 17.59 -6.56
N GLU A 104 4.09 16.94 -6.46
CA GLU A 104 4.34 15.97 -5.40
C GLU A 104 4.41 16.64 -4.03
N THR A 105 3.77 16.03 -3.02
CA THR A 105 3.85 16.53 -1.65
C THR A 105 5.18 16.17 -0.98
N GLU A 106 5.65 17.00 -0.06
CA GLU A 106 6.82 16.69 0.76
C GLU A 106 6.62 15.41 1.60
N THR A 107 5.38 15.14 2.01
CA THR A 107 5.04 13.91 2.74
C THR A 107 5.25 12.67 1.87
N LEU A 108 4.83 12.70 0.60
CA LEU A 108 5.01 11.58 -0.32
C LEU A 108 6.48 11.35 -0.66
N LYS A 109 7.26 12.42 -0.86
CA LYS A 109 8.72 12.34 -1.05
C LYS A 109 9.42 11.65 0.12
N ARG A 110 9.04 12.01 1.37
CA ARG A 110 9.58 11.36 2.57
C ARG A 110 9.21 9.88 2.65
N VAL A 111 8.00 9.52 2.24
CA VAL A 111 7.58 8.11 2.12
C VAL A 111 8.45 7.36 1.11
N ALA A 112 8.70 7.92 -0.06
CA ALA A 112 9.58 7.31 -1.07
C ALA A 112 11.01 7.13 -0.54
N LYS A 113 11.59 8.14 0.14
CA LYS A 113 12.90 8.04 0.78
C LYS A 113 12.93 6.98 1.90
N LEU A 114 11.86 6.86 2.70
CA LEU A 114 11.73 5.82 3.72
C LEU A 114 11.81 4.42 3.08
N VAL A 115 11.07 4.19 1.99
CA VAL A 115 11.14 2.93 1.24
C VAL A 115 12.55 2.68 0.69
N GLN A 116 13.19 3.70 0.11
CA GLN A 116 14.57 3.59 -0.39
C GLN A 116 15.57 3.24 0.70
N SER A 117 15.41 3.78 1.92
CA SER A 117 16.28 3.47 3.06
C SER A 117 16.15 2.02 3.52
N TYR A 118 14.92 1.48 3.52
CA TYR A 118 14.68 0.08 3.86
C TYR A 118 15.16 -0.89 2.77
N ARG A 119 15.00 -0.55 1.48
CA ARG A 119 15.52 -1.37 0.37
C ARG A 119 17.03 -1.66 0.46
N LYS A 120 17.80 -0.77 1.12
CA LYS A 120 19.25 -0.91 1.30
C LYS A 120 19.64 -1.81 2.49
N GLN A 121 18.69 -2.28 3.27
CA GLN A 121 18.95 -3.18 4.39
C GLN A 121 19.24 -4.58 3.87
N ASP A 122 20.27 -5.24 4.42
CA ASP A 122 20.76 -6.53 3.95
C ASP A 122 19.72 -7.65 3.99
N PHE A 123 18.77 -7.56 4.92
CA PHE A 123 17.68 -8.53 5.10
C PHE A 123 16.44 -8.24 4.24
N ILE A 124 16.44 -7.17 3.43
CA ILE A 124 15.33 -6.88 2.50
C ILE A 124 15.63 -7.40 1.10
N ASP A 125 14.66 -8.12 0.52
CA ASP A 125 14.68 -8.45 -0.89
C ASP A 125 14.21 -7.23 -1.71
N GLU A 126 15.15 -6.49 -2.27
CA GLU A 126 14.88 -5.26 -3.01
C GLU A 126 14.04 -5.46 -4.29
N ASN A 127 13.94 -6.71 -4.78
CA ASN A 127 13.09 -7.08 -5.90
C ASN A 127 11.66 -7.45 -5.48
N ARG A 128 11.35 -7.47 -4.18
CA ARG A 128 10.02 -7.73 -3.62
C ARG A 128 9.54 -6.60 -2.71
N VAL A 129 9.43 -5.41 -3.26
CA VAL A 129 8.92 -4.22 -2.57
C VAL A 129 7.53 -3.90 -3.10
N TYR A 130 6.55 -3.79 -2.23
CA TYR A 130 5.15 -3.62 -2.59
C TYR A 130 4.55 -2.40 -1.90
N VAL A 131 3.55 -1.79 -2.54
CA VAL A 131 2.76 -0.72 -1.93
C VAL A 131 1.29 -1.07 -1.92
N VAL A 132 0.66 -0.89 -0.76
CA VAL A 132 -0.76 -1.13 -0.52
C VAL A 132 -1.34 0.12 0.13
N GLY A 133 -2.45 0.63 -0.37
CA GLY A 133 -3.07 1.80 0.25
C GLY A 133 -4.56 1.90 0.01
N LEU A 134 -5.26 2.53 0.96
CA LEU A 134 -6.71 2.66 0.91
C LEU A 134 -7.16 4.13 0.86
N SER A 135 -8.20 4.45 0.09
CA SER A 135 -8.78 5.79 -0.01
C SER A 135 -7.70 6.82 -0.38
N MET A 136 -7.43 7.82 0.46
CA MET A 136 -6.29 8.74 0.31
C MET A 136 -4.97 7.99 0.06
N GLY A 137 -4.71 6.89 0.77
CA GLY A 137 -3.57 6.01 0.53
C GLY A 137 -3.65 5.25 -0.78
N GLY A 138 -4.84 5.00 -1.30
CA GLY A 138 -5.05 4.40 -2.63
C GLY A 138 -4.61 5.33 -3.76
N PHE A 139 -4.90 6.63 -3.65
CA PHE A 139 -4.36 7.65 -4.56
C PHE A 139 -2.83 7.71 -4.47
N ALA A 140 -2.29 7.74 -3.25
CA ALA A 140 -0.84 7.75 -3.04
C ALA A 140 -0.15 6.50 -3.59
N THR A 141 -0.81 5.34 -3.52
CA THR A 141 -0.31 4.08 -4.11
C THR A 141 -0.12 4.24 -5.62
N TRP A 142 -1.11 4.77 -6.33
CA TRP A 142 -1.00 5.05 -7.75
C TRP A 142 0.08 6.10 -8.07
N GLU A 143 0.14 7.18 -7.29
CA GLU A 143 1.11 8.26 -7.52
C GLU A 143 2.55 7.79 -7.28
N LEU A 144 2.80 7.00 -6.23
CA LEU A 144 4.13 6.46 -5.94
C LEU A 144 4.66 5.58 -7.07
N VAL A 145 3.84 4.64 -7.57
CA VAL A 145 4.31 3.76 -8.65
C VAL A 145 4.41 4.48 -10.00
N ALA A 146 3.70 5.59 -10.19
CA ALA A 146 3.84 6.43 -11.36
C ALA A 146 5.09 7.33 -11.32
N ARG A 147 5.50 7.81 -10.12
CA ARG A 147 6.69 8.66 -9.93
C ARG A 147 7.97 7.85 -9.75
N TYR A 148 7.87 6.72 -9.06
CA TYR A 148 9.00 5.89 -8.63
C TYR A 148 8.80 4.41 -9.06
N PRO A 149 8.61 4.16 -10.38
CA PRO A 149 8.34 2.80 -10.89
C PRO A 149 9.47 1.81 -10.57
N GLU A 150 10.68 2.32 -10.36
CA GLU A 150 11.85 1.51 -10.01
C GLU A 150 11.83 1.00 -8.56
N LEU A 151 10.99 1.55 -7.69
CA LEU A 151 10.94 1.15 -6.28
C LEU A 151 10.08 -0.09 -6.03
N PHE A 152 9.04 -0.31 -6.83
CA PHE A 152 7.99 -1.27 -6.49
C PHE A 152 7.87 -2.41 -7.50
N ALA A 153 7.70 -3.62 -6.99
CA ALA A 153 7.41 -4.82 -7.78
C ALA A 153 5.91 -4.98 -8.08
N ALA A 154 5.04 -4.44 -7.22
CA ALA A 154 3.61 -4.42 -7.43
C ALA A 154 2.90 -3.37 -6.56
N ALA A 155 1.67 -3.01 -6.95
CA ALA A 155 0.83 -2.05 -6.26
C ALA A 155 -0.60 -2.57 -6.02
N VAL A 156 -1.17 -2.23 -4.85
CA VAL A 156 -2.52 -2.58 -4.45
C VAL A 156 -3.29 -1.32 -4.02
N PRO A 157 -3.81 -0.53 -4.96
CA PRO A 157 -4.65 0.62 -4.65
C PRO A 157 -6.10 0.17 -4.35
N ILE A 158 -6.66 0.63 -3.22
CA ILE A 158 -8.02 0.32 -2.79
C ILE A 158 -8.82 1.61 -2.70
N CYS A 159 -9.91 1.73 -3.45
CA CYS A 159 -10.79 2.91 -3.52
C CYS A 159 -10.02 4.22 -3.74
N GLY A 160 -9.12 4.24 -4.73
CA GLY A 160 -8.35 5.42 -5.12
C GLY A 160 -8.22 5.53 -6.64
N GLY A 161 -8.03 6.73 -7.15
CA GLY A 161 -7.76 7.00 -8.56
C GLY A 161 -6.28 7.21 -8.85
N GLY A 162 -5.86 7.00 -10.08
CA GLY A 162 -4.48 7.18 -10.52
C GLY A 162 -4.33 8.14 -11.70
N PRO A 163 -3.07 8.46 -12.06
CA PRO A 163 -2.77 9.36 -13.16
C PRO A 163 -2.90 8.65 -14.51
N ILE A 164 -3.83 9.13 -15.34
CA ILE A 164 -4.09 8.53 -16.66
C ILE A 164 -3.04 8.89 -17.70
N ASP A 165 -2.36 10.02 -17.53
CA ASP A 165 -1.25 10.46 -18.39
C ASP A 165 0.06 9.67 -18.14
N ARG A 166 0.06 8.77 -17.16
CA ARG A 166 1.18 7.86 -16.85
C ARG A 166 0.88 6.40 -17.20
N ALA A 167 -0.11 6.16 -18.02
CA ALA A 167 -0.52 4.81 -18.43
C ALA A 167 0.64 4.00 -19.04
N GLU A 168 1.52 4.64 -19.82
CA GLU A 168 2.71 4.01 -20.41
C GLU A 168 3.72 3.54 -19.35
N THR A 169 3.90 4.28 -18.26
CA THR A 169 4.72 3.86 -17.12
C THR A 169 4.03 2.77 -16.32
N LEU A 170 2.74 2.96 -16.04
CA LEU A 170 1.96 2.07 -15.19
C LEU A 170 1.68 0.70 -15.81
N LYS A 171 1.70 0.57 -17.16
CA LYS A 171 1.48 -0.72 -17.84
C LYS A 171 2.55 -1.78 -17.51
N GLU A 172 3.75 -1.32 -17.12
CA GLU A 172 4.88 -2.20 -16.79
C GLU A 172 4.83 -2.71 -15.33
N ILE A 173 3.91 -2.17 -14.52
CA ILE A 173 3.83 -2.49 -13.08
C ILE A 173 2.65 -3.42 -12.84
N PRO A 174 2.84 -4.59 -12.21
CA PRO A 174 1.74 -5.42 -11.73
C PRO A 174 0.87 -4.66 -10.74
N VAL A 175 -0.43 -4.56 -11.02
CA VAL A 175 -1.39 -3.85 -10.18
C VAL A 175 -2.61 -4.73 -9.88
N TYR A 176 -3.04 -4.71 -8.62
CA TYR A 176 -4.31 -5.28 -8.21
C TYR A 176 -5.18 -4.20 -7.57
N ALA A 177 -6.03 -3.57 -8.35
CA ALA A 177 -6.94 -2.52 -7.89
C ALA A 177 -8.25 -3.10 -7.36
N PHE A 178 -8.78 -2.46 -6.30
CA PHE A 178 -10.06 -2.82 -5.69
C PHE A 178 -10.94 -1.57 -5.57
N HIS A 179 -12.25 -1.70 -5.91
CA HIS A 179 -13.21 -0.60 -5.71
C HIS A 179 -14.62 -1.09 -5.47
N GLY A 180 -15.36 -0.36 -4.63
CA GLY A 180 -16.78 -0.53 -4.46
C GLY A 180 -17.58 0.21 -5.54
N ARG A 181 -18.49 -0.48 -6.25
CA ARG A 181 -19.30 0.13 -7.32
C ARG A 181 -20.17 1.28 -6.82
N GLN A 182 -20.62 1.22 -5.57
CA GLN A 182 -21.51 2.20 -4.94
C GLN A 182 -20.76 3.09 -3.94
N ASP A 183 -19.47 3.36 -4.20
CA ASP A 183 -18.66 4.23 -3.37
C ASP A 183 -19.15 5.69 -3.47
N PRO A 184 -19.66 6.31 -2.37
CA PRO A 184 -20.16 7.67 -2.40
C PRO A 184 -19.08 8.73 -2.10
N ILE A 185 -17.87 8.31 -1.75
CA ILE A 185 -16.76 9.20 -1.33
C ILE A 185 -15.74 9.36 -2.45
N VAL A 186 -15.25 8.23 -2.98
CA VAL A 186 -14.39 8.21 -4.16
C VAL A 186 -15.17 7.54 -5.29
N PRO A 187 -15.52 8.26 -6.34
CA PRO A 187 -16.30 7.70 -7.45
C PRO A 187 -15.61 6.46 -8.03
N TYR A 188 -16.36 5.42 -8.33
CA TYR A 188 -15.85 4.18 -8.91
C TYR A 188 -15.01 4.43 -10.18
N CYS A 189 -15.39 5.43 -10.99
CA CYS A 189 -14.66 5.81 -12.20
C CYS A 189 -13.21 6.20 -11.91
N ALA A 190 -12.87 6.66 -10.71
CA ALA A 190 -11.50 7.00 -10.34
C ALA A 190 -10.52 5.84 -10.57
N SER A 191 -10.86 4.63 -10.08
CA SER A 191 -10.06 3.43 -10.37
C SER A 191 -10.32 2.88 -11.78
N ALA A 192 -11.59 2.88 -12.23
CA ALA A 192 -11.97 2.27 -13.50
C ALA A 192 -11.31 2.98 -14.70
N ASP A 193 -11.24 4.31 -14.69
CA ASP A 193 -10.63 5.10 -15.75
C ASP A 193 -9.11 4.90 -15.78
N THR A 194 -8.46 4.85 -14.61
CA THR A 194 -7.04 4.53 -14.49
C THR A 194 -6.73 3.15 -15.08
N VAL A 195 -7.48 2.12 -14.65
CA VAL A 195 -7.29 0.75 -15.16
C VAL A 195 -7.57 0.68 -16.66
N ARG A 196 -8.58 1.40 -17.17
CA ARG A 196 -8.88 1.46 -18.61
C ARG A 196 -7.73 2.09 -19.37
N ALA A 197 -7.16 3.20 -18.89
CA ALA A 197 -6.00 3.86 -19.51
C ALA A 197 -4.78 2.92 -19.58
N ILE A 198 -4.46 2.22 -18.49
CA ILE A 198 -3.36 1.26 -18.44
C ILE A 198 -3.56 0.11 -19.44
N ARG A 199 -4.77 -0.44 -19.51
CA ARG A 199 -5.11 -1.51 -20.48
C ARG A 199 -5.04 -1.03 -21.93
N ALA A 200 -5.50 0.19 -22.20
CA ALA A 200 -5.40 0.82 -23.52
C ALA A 200 -3.94 1.03 -23.96
N ALA A 201 -3.04 1.31 -23.02
CA ALA A 201 -1.58 1.39 -23.24
C ALA A 201 -0.92 0.00 -23.40
N GLY A 202 -1.68 -1.10 -23.33
CA GLY A 202 -1.16 -2.47 -23.47
C GLY A 202 -0.79 -3.17 -22.17
N GLY A 203 -1.13 -2.60 -21.01
CA GLY A 203 -0.89 -3.21 -19.69
C GLY A 203 -1.67 -4.51 -19.50
N ARG A 204 -0.96 -5.62 -19.27
CA ARG A 204 -1.55 -6.97 -19.12
C ARG A 204 -1.59 -7.45 -17.68
N SER A 205 -0.77 -6.88 -16.81
CA SER A 205 -0.65 -7.27 -15.39
C SER A 205 -1.53 -6.41 -14.46
N VAL A 206 -2.76 -6.09 -14.91
CA VAL A 206 -3.70 -5.24 -14.14
C VAL A 206 -4.98 -6.00 -13.85
N PHE A 207 -5.11 -6.44 -12.60
CA PHE A 207 -6.36 -6.96 -12.04
C PHE A 207 -7.21 -5.84 -11.49
N PHE A 208 -8.52 -5.93 -11.67
CA PHE A 208 -9.48 -4.98 -11.10
C PHE A 208 -10.68 -5.71 -10.53
N LYS A 209 -10.71 -5.81 -9.21
CA LYS A 209 -11.82 -6.42 -8.48
C LYS A 209 -12.83 -5.36 -8.08
N THR A 210 -14.02 -5.46 -8.65
CA THR A 210 -15.18 -4.64 -8.30
C THR A 210 -16.06 -5.38 -7.29
N TYR A 211 -16.45 -4.67 -6.22
CA TYR A 211 -17.49 -5.11 -5.31
C TYR A 211 -18.80 -4.41 -5.68
N GLU A 212 -19.71 -5.09 -6.39
CA GLU A 212 -20.91 -4.50 -6.98
C GLU A 212 -21.82 -3.80 -5.96
N ARG A 213 -21.96 -4.35 -4.74
CA ARG A 213 -22.69 -3.74 -3.62
C ARG A 213 -21.75 -3.05 -2.62
N GLY A 214 -20.48 -2.91 -2.96
CA GLY A 214 -19.46 -2.29 -2.11
C GLY A 214 -19.59 -0.78 -2.10
N ARG A 215 -19.50 -0.20 -0.92
CA ARG A 215 -19.34 1.23 -0.70
C ARG A 215 -17.85 1.56 -0.48
N HIS A 216 -17.53 2.69 0.16
CA HIS A 216 -16.15 3.12 0.35
C HIS A 216 -15.31 2.17 1.24
N ASN A 217 -15.89 1.60 2.28
CA ASN A 217 -15.18 0.82 3.31
C ASN A 217 -14.98 -0.67 2.95
N ILE A 218 -14.49 -0.97 1.76
CA ILE A 218 -14.27 -2.36 1.30
C ILE A 218 -12.86 -2.90 1.64
N TRP A 219 -12.00 -2.11 2.29
CA TRP A 219 -10.58 -2.43 2.47
C TRP A 219 -10.31 -3.72 3.24
N ASP A 220 -11.09 -4.05 4.28
CA ASP A 220 -10.93 -5.32 4.97
C ASP A 220 -11.19 -6.51 4.03
N LYS A 221 -12.24 -6.40 3.18
CA LYS A 221 -12.56 -7.42 2.17
C LYS A 221 -11.49 -7.50 1.07
N ALA A 222 -10.90 -6.37 0.69
CA ALA A 222 -9.84 -6.32 -0.31
C ALA A 222 -8.57 -6.99 0.21
N ILE A 223 -8.13 -6.65 1.42
CA ILE A 223 -6.90 -7.19 2.03
C ILE A 223 -7.01 -8.69 2.32
N THR A 224 -8.19 -9.18 2.68
CA THR A 224 -8.43 -10.61 2.95
C THR A 224 -9.02 -11.36 1.75
N PHE A 225 -8.92 -10.78 0.55
CA PHE A 225 -9.49 -11.40 -0.66
C PHE A 225 -8.79 -12.72 -0.97
N SER A 226 -9.56 -13.80 -0.93
CA SER A 226 -9.09 -15.19 -1.10
C SER A 226 -9.19 -15.72 -2.53
N GLY A 227 -9.44 -14.81 -3.49
CA GLY A 227 -9.62 -15.18 -4.89
C GLY A 227 -11.08 -15.49 -5.27
N ASP A 228 -11.32 -15.57 -6.56
CA ASP A 228 -12.55 -16.06 -7.20
C ASP A 228 -12.19 -16.65 -8.57
N GLU A 229 -13.19 -17.09 -9.36
CA GLU A 229 -12.99 -17.72 -10.68
C GLU A 229 -12.19 -16.87 -11.68
N ARG A 230 -12.13 -15.53 -11.48
CA ARG A 230 -11.49 -14.58 -12.40
C ARG A 230 -10.24 -13.91 -11.83
N ASN A 231 -10.05 -14.01 -10.53
CA ASN A 231 -9.03 -13.25 -9.83
C ASN A 231 -8.33 -14.11 -8.79
N PRO A 232 -6.99 -14.12 -8.72
CA PRO A 232 -6.24 -14.86 -7.71
C PRO A 232 -6.45 -14.27 -6.31
N ALA A 233 -6.14 -15.02 -5.26
CA ALA A 233 -6.07 -14.51 -3.89
C ALA A 233 -5.02 -13.38 -3.81
N LEU A 234 -5.36 -12.28 -3.13
CA LEU A 234 -4.47 -11.11 -3.09
C LEU A 234 -3.09 -11.46 -2.51
N GLY A 235 -3.05 -12.19 -1.39
CA GLY A 235 -1.79 -12.51 -0.72
C GLY A 235 -0.89 -13.39 -1.59
N GLU A 236 -1.46 -14.40 -2.23
CA GLU A 236 -0.72 -15.28 -3.14
C GLU A 236 -0.19 -14.50 -4.35
N TRP A 237 -1.05 -13.72 -4.99
CA TRP A 237 -0.67 -12.91 -6.13
C TRP A 237 0.44 -11.90 -5.77
N LEU A 238 0.29 -11.16 -4.67
CA LEU A 238 1.22 -10.08 -4.34
C LEU A 238 2.65 -10.60 -4.12
N PHE A 239 2.79 -11.68 -3.36
CA PHE A 239 4.11 -12.18 -2.97
C PHE A 239 4.81 -13.01 -4.05
N THR A 240 4.14 -13.30 -5.18
CA THR A 240 4.78 -13.85 -6.39
C THR A 240 5.36 -12.78 -7.30
N GLN A 241 4.97 -11.51 -7.12
CA GLN A 241 5.49 -10.44 -7.97
C GLN A 241 6.94 -10.12 -7.60
N ARG A 242 7.79 -9.98 -8.62
CA ARG A 242 9.18 -9.56 -8.49
C ARG A 242 9.51 -8.55 -9.56
N LYS A 243 10.40 -7.61 -9.26
CA LYS A 243 11.01 -6.81 -10.32
C LYS A 243 11.95 -7.72 -11.12
N ASN A 244 11.86 -7.62 -12.43
CA ASN A 244 12.84 -8.25 -13.30
C ASN A 244 14.19 -7.57 -13.09
N GLU A 245 15.23 -8.33 -12.90
CA GLU A 245 16.60 -7.84 -13.03
C GLU A 245 16.77 -7.37 -14.48
N LYS A 246 17.08 -6.08 -14.65
CA LYS A 246 17.41 -5.52 -15.96
C LYS A 246 18.87 -5.77 -16.25
#